data_728643e8b7a67d439e88c7c36eb0fa85
#
_entry.id   728643e8b7a67d439e88c7c36eb0fa85
#
_cell.length_a   1.000
_cell.length_b   1.000
_cell.length_c   1.000
_cell.angle_alpha   90.00
_cell.angle_beta   90.00
_cell.angle_gamma   90.00
#
_symmetry.space_group_name_H-M   'P 1'
#
loop_
_entity.id
_entity.type
_entity.pdbx_description
1 polymer ?
#
loop_
_entity_poly.entity_id
_entity_poly.type
_entity_poly.pdbx_seq_one_letter_code
_entity_poly.pdbx_strand_id
1 'polypeptide(L)'
;SSAASDVYKRQGEALDAKTPLLRSMDAVSEQGVRLLRLLGNTTSTKVTAGVGPEQEYFIVDRDKYLQRDDLVFTGRTLFGAPAPKGQELDDQYFGVIPERVGSFMKELNEELWRFGITAKTQHNEVAPGQHEVAPIFSVTNVAADSNLLLMDTLKKVATRHGLVCLLHEKPFAGVNGSGKH
;
A
#
# COMPACT_ATOMS: atom_id res chain seq x y z
N SER A 1 -14.75 -1.16 -23.26
CA SER A 1 -15.44 -2.41 -23.49
C SER A 1 -14.92 -3.48 -22.54
N SER A 2 -15.73 -3.83 -21.61
CA SER A 2 -15.43 -4.75 -20.50
C SER A 2 -15.47 -6.23 -20.88
N ALA A 3 -15.66 -6.58 -22.12
CA ALA A 3 -15.84 -7.96 -22.56
C ALA A 3 -14.58 -8.85 -22.47
N ALA A 4 -13.42 -8.25 -22.17
CA ALA A 4 -12.17 -9.00 -22.09
C ALA A 4 -11.77 -9.43 -20.68
N SER A 5 -12.53 -9.04 -19.66
CA SER A 5 -12.15 -9.27 -18.26
C SER A 5 -12.73 -10.53 -17.64
N ASP A 6 -13.75 -11.13 -18.26
CA ASP A 6 -14.32 -12.36 -17.76
C ASP A 6 -13.68 -13.58 -18.42
N VAL A 7 -12.54 -13.95 -17.92
CA VAL A 7 -11.88 -15.20 -18.32
C VAL A 7 -12.49 -16.34 -17.52
N TYR A 8 -13.14 -17.25 -18.20
CA TYR A 8 -13.69 -18.47 -17.61
C TYR A 8 -12.78 -19.67 -17.87
N LYS A 9 -12.59 -20.50 -16.89
CA LYS A 9 -12.07 -21.84 -17.13
C LYS A 9 -13.03 -22.63 -18.03
N ARG A 10 -12.47 -23.64 -18.69
CA ARG A 10 -13.26 -24.56 -19.52
C ARG A 10 -14.49 -25.17 -18.81
N GLN A 11 -14.45 -25.23 -17.48
CA GLN A 11 -15.55 -25.69 -16.61
C GLN A 11 -16.56 -24.60 -16.22
N GLY A 12 -16.44 -23.38 -16.76
CA GLY A 12 -17.36 -22.27 -16.46
C GLY A 12 -17.02 -21.49 -15.18
N GLU A 13 -15.87 -21.74 -14.56
CA GLU A 13 -15.41 -20.97 -13.38
C GLU A 13 -14.77 -19.65 -13.81
N ALA A 14 -15.17 -18.55 -13.16
CA ALA A 14 -14.56 -17.24 -13.35
C ALA A 14 -13.07 -17.23 -12.91
N LEU A 15 -12.24 -16.58 -13.69
CA LEU A 15 -10.78 -16.47 -13.47
C LEU A 15 -10.28 -15.02 -13.52
N ASP A 16 -11.14 -14.04 -13.29
CA ASP A 16 -10.68 -12.65 -13.21
C ASP A 16 -9.76 -12.44 -11.98
N ALA A 17 -9.06 -11.33 -11.95
CA ALA A 17 -8.09 -11.03 -10.91
C ALA A 17 -8.70 -10.93 -9.50
N LYS A 18 -10.00 -10.66 -9.37
CA LYS A 18 -10.70 -10.50 -8.10
C LYS A 18 -11.34 -11.79 -7.58
N THR A 19 -11.65 -12.72 -8.45
CA THR A 19 -12.34 -13.98 -8.07
C THR A 19 -11.59 -14.78 -6.99
N PRO A 20 -10.26 -14.98 -7.03
CA PRO A 20 -9.55 -15.69 -5.97
C PRO A 20 -9.72 -15.03 -4.59
N LEU A 21 -9.67 -13.71 -4.51
CA LEU A 21 -9.88 -12.97 -3.26
C LEU A 21 -11.29 -13.19 -2.72
N LEU A 22 -12.32 -13.02 -3.54
CA LEU A 22 -13.70 -13.20 -3.13
C LEU A 22 -13.98 -14.63 -2.65
N ARG A 23 -13.49 -15.64 -3.36
CA ARG A 23 -13.59 -17.04 -2.96
C ARG A 23 -12.87 -17.32 -1.64
N SER A 24 -11.69 -16.73 -1.42
CA SER A 24 -10.98 -16.88 -0.15
C SER A 24 -11.76 -16.26 1.02
N MET A 25 -12.44 -15.14 0.79
CA MET A 25 -13.29 -14.51 1.80
C MET A 25 -14.50 -15.39 2.14
N ASP A 26 -15.13 -16.02 1.15
CA ASP A 26 -16.23 -16.96 1.36
C ASP A 26 -15.76 -18.20 2.14
N ALA A 27 -14.61 -18.78 1.78
CA ALA A 27 -14.03 -19.91 2.47
C ALA A 27 -13.68 -19.58 3.94
N VAL A 28 -13.10 -18.41 4.20
CA VAL A 28 -12.84 -17.93 5.57
C VAL A 28 -14.14 -17.76 6.35
N SER A 29 -15.17 -17.19 5.72
CA SER A 29 -16.49 -17.03 6.35
C SER A 29 -17.09 -18.37 6.75
N GLU A 30 -17.07 -19.36 5.86
CA GLU A 30 -17.58 -20.72 6.09
C GLU A 30 -16.86 -21.38 7.28
N GLN A 31 -15.52 -21.41 7.26
CA GLN A 31 -14.76 -22.04 8.34
C GLN A 31 -14.85 -21.24 9.67
N GLY A 32 -14.95 -19.93 9.60
CA GLY A 32 -15.19 -19.08 10.77
C GLY A 32 -16.56 -19.36 11.42
N VAL A 33 -17.62 -19.48 10.64
CA VAL A 33 -18.94 -19.88 11.15
C VAL A 33 -18.91 -21.28 11.74
N ARG A 34 -18.21 -22.23 11.09
CA ARG A 34 -18.02 -23.59 11.62
C ARG A 34 -17.35 -23.55 13.01
N LEU A 35 -16.29 -22.78 13.16
CA LEU A 35 -15.60 -22.61 14.45
C LEU A 35 -16.54 -22.00 15.50
N LEU A 36 -17.29 -20.95 15.14
CA LEU A 36 -18.24 -20.32 16.04
C LEU A 36 -19.32 -21.31 16.55
N ARG A 37 -19.80 -22.22 15.67
CA ARG A 37 -20.72 -23.28 16.07
C ARG A 37 -20.14 -24.20 17.14
N LEU A 38 -18.88 -24.60 16.96
CA LEU A 38 -18.17 -25.45 17.94
C LEU A 38 -17.97 -24.76 19.29
N LEU A 39 -17.87 -23.41 19.28
CA LEU A 39 -17.77 -22.58 20.49
C LEU A 39 -19.14 -22.19 21.08
N GLY A 40 -20.26 -22.75 20.58
CA GLY A 40 -21.61 -22.55 21.10
C GLY A 40 -22.37 -21.35 20.51
N ASN A 41 -21.80 -20.62 19.57
CA ASN A 41 -22.53 -19.55 18.87
C ASN A 41 -23.43 -20.17 17.78
N THR A 42 -24.72 -20.08 17.97
CA THR A 42 -25.74 -20.66 17.05
C THR A 42 -26.43 -19.62 16.17
N THR A 43 -26.16 -18.32 16.37
CA THR A 43 -26.87 -17.22 15.72
C THR A 43 -26.11 -16.59 14.55
N SER A 44 -24.78 -16.52 14.63
CA SER A 44 -23.95 -15.94 13.56
C SER A 44 -24.05 -16.75 12.27
N THR A 45 -24.34 -16.11 11.15
CA THR A 45 -24.47 -16.72 9.83
C THR A 45 -23.32 -16.38 8.89
N LYS A 46 -22.50 -15.40 9.24
CA LYS A 46 -21.40 -14.92 8.42
C LYS A 46 -20.24 -14.41 9.29
N VAL A 47 -19.02 -14.63 8.81
CA VAL A 47 -17.79 -13.98 9.31
C VAL A 47 -17.23 -13.11 8.19
N THR A 48 -16.88 -11.87 8.51
CA THR A 48 -16.31 -10.93 7.54
C THR A 48 -14.89 -10.61 7.94
N ALA A 49 -13.95 -10.85 7.03
CA ALA A 49 -12.57 -10.43 7.19
C ALA A 49 -12.40 -8.94 6.87
N GLY A 50 -11.75 -8.21 7.76
CA GLY A 50 -11.35 -6.83 7.56
C GLY A 50 -9.84 -6.70 7.48
N VAL A 51 -9.35 -5.72 6.72
CA VAL A 51 -7.94 -5.38 6.64
C VAL A 51 -7.76 -3.86 6.50
N GLY A 52 -6.70 -3.34 7.10
CA GLY A 52 -6.25 -1.97 6.93
C GLY A 52 -4.81 -1.98 6.44
N PRO A 53 -4.56 -2.05 5.11
CA PRO A 53 -3.22 -2.09 4.58
C PRO A 53 -2.53 -0.75 4.78
N GLU A 54 -1.44 -0.75 5.50
CA GLU A 54 -0.58 0.39 5.75
C GLU A 54 0.52 0.43 4.69
N GLN A 55 0.38 1.37 3.74
CA GLN A 55 1.33 1.45 2.62
C GLN A 55 2.56 2.25 3.01
N GLU A 56 3.69 1.55 3.10
CA GLU A 56 5.00 2.17 3.19
C GLU A 56 5.51 2.59 1.81
N TYR A 57 6.23 3.68 1.75
CA TYR A 57 6.78 4.22 0.50
C TYR A 57 7.99 5.12 0.76
N PHE A 58 8.83 5.30 -0.26
CA PHE A 58 9.93 6.25 -0.23
C PHE A 58 9.61 7.47 -1.07
N ILE A 59 10.03 8.64 -0.59
CA ILE A 59 9.95 9.88 -1.34
C ILE A 59 11.37 10.35 -1.68
N VAL A 60 11.61 10.61 -2.96
CA VAL A 60 12.86 11.14 -3.47
C VAL A 60 12.62 12.39 -4.31
N ASP A 61 13.61 13.26 -4.37
CA ASP A 61 13.59 14.43 -5.23
C ASP A 61 13.57 14.00 -6.71
N ARG A 62 12.65 14.60 -7.50
CA ARG A 62 12.46 14.21 -8.89
C ARG A 62 13.68 14.49 -9.77
N ASP A 63 14.37 15.60 -9.55
CA ASP A 63 15.54 15.94 -10.37
C ASP A 63 16.70 14.99 -10.08
N LYS A 64 16.83 14.53 -8.83
CA LYS A 64 17.82 13.51 -8.44
C LYS A 64 17.45 12.13 -8.98
N TYR A 65 16.18 11.78 -8.94
CA TYR A 65 15.66 10.53 -9.52
C TYR A 65 15.97 10.44 -11.02
N LEU A 66 15.73 11.50 -11.77
CA LEU A 66 15.96 11.54 -13.23
C LEU A 66 17.45 11.45 -13.62
N GLN A 67 18.36 11.68 -12.68
CA GLN A 67 19.82 11.51 -12.88
C GLN A 67 20.31 10.07 -12.60
N ARG A 68 19.38 9.17 -12.22
CA ARG A 68 19.70 7.80 -11.82
C ARG A 68 18.95 6.80 -12.69
N ASP A 69 19.61 6.30 -13.71
CA ASP A 69 19.05 5.32 -14.65
C ASP A 69 18.55 4.05 -13.94
N ASP A 70 19.23 3.59 -12.90
CA ASP A 70 18.80 2.45 -12.11
C ASP A 70 17.45 2.69 -11.44
N LEU A 71 17.21 3.86 -10.84
CA LEU A 71 15.91 4.21 -10.27
C LEU A 71 14.83 4.34 -11.35
N VAL A 72 15.16 5.00 -12.48
CA VAL A 72 14.21 5.23 -13.58
C VAL A 72 13.76 3.93 -14.21
N PHE A 73 14.68 3.01 -14.51
CA PHE A 73 14.37 1.78 -15.23
C PHE A 73 13.97 0.61 -14.36
N THR A 74 14.42 0.56 -13.09
CA THR A 74 14.15 -0.59 -12.22
C THR A 74 13.35 -0.26 -10.96
N GLY A 75 13.16 1.02 -10.63
CA GLY A 75 12.48 1.45 -9.41
C GLY A 75 13.33 1.28 -8.14
N ARG A 76 14.58 0.85 -8.25
CA ARG A 76 15.52 0.66 -7.14
C ARG A 76 16.95 1.07 -7.50
N THR A 77 17.76 1.34 -6.50
CA THR A 77 19.22 1.53 -6.72
C THR A 77 19.91 0.19 -6.94
N LEU A 78 20.82 0.13 -7.92
CA LEU A 78 21.68 -1.03 -8.21
C LEU A 78 23.08 -0.85 -7.65
N PHE A 79 23.51 0.40 -7.45
CA PHE A 79 24.81 0.79 -6.95
C PHE A 79 24.73 2.15 -6.24
N GLY A 80 25.80 2.55 -5.60
CA GLY A 80 25.93 3.83 -4.90
C GLY A 80 26.23 3.66 -3.41
N ALA A 81 26.62 4.76 -2.79
CA ALA A 81 26.87 4.78 -1.35
C ALA A 81 25.57 4.68 -0.56
N PRO A 82 25.57 4.05 0.63
CA PRO A 82 24.46 4.10 1.55
C PRO A 82 24.24 5.53 2.05
N ALA A 83 23.05 5.80 2.60
CA ALA A 83 22.77 7.06 3.27
C ALA A 83 23.76 7.26 4.44
N PRO A 84 24.16 8.51 4.75
CA PRO A 84 25.05 8.80 5.87
C PRO A 84 24.47 8.36 7.22
N LYS A 85 23.17 8.34 7.33
CA LYS A 85 22.39 7.89 8.48
C LYS A 85 21.41 6.83 8.02
N GLY A 86 21.37 5.70 8.72
CA GLY A 86 20.49 4.58 8.42
C GLY A 86 19.30 4.49 9.37
N GLN A 87 19.14 3.32 9.96
CA GLN A 87 18.02 2.99 10.87
C GLN A 87 18.46 2.93 12.34
N GLU A 88 19.59 3.51 12.67
CA GLU A 88 20.17 3.46 14.01
C GLU A 88 19.21 4.04 15.04
N LEU A 89 18.96 3.27 16.10
CA LEU A 89 18.08 3.62 17.23
C LEU A 89 16.64 3.99 16.83
N ASP A 90 16.22 3.62 15.63
CA ASP A 90 14.89 3.94 15.06
C ASP A 90 14.58 5.45 15.05
N ASP A 91 15.60 6.29 15.04
CA ASP A 91 15.45 7.73 15.22
C ASP A 91 14.77 8.45 14.05
N GLN A 92 14.71 7.83 12.87
CA GLN A 92 14.00 8.38 11.72
C GLN A 92 12.50 8.59 12.00
N TYR A 93 11.86 7.74 12.82
CA TYR A 93 10.47 7.89 13.22
C TYR A 93 10.17 9.24 13.88
N PHE A 94 11.15 9.76 14.62
CA PHE A 94 11.05 11.02 15.38
C PHE A 94 11.54 12.23 14.60
N GLY A 95 11.98 12.02 13.36
CA GLY A 95 12.47 13.07 12.49
C GLY A 95 11.37 14.04 12.07
N VAL A 96 11.76 15.28 11.76
CA VAL A 96 10.86 16.28 11.19
C VAL A 96 10.50 15.89 9.76
N ILE A 97 9.22 15.98 9.41
CA ILE A 97 8.76 15.85 8.03
C ILE A 97 9.09 17.16 7.30
N PRO A 98 9.91 17.16 6.23
CA PRO A 98 10.20 18.37 5.47
C PRO A 98 8.93 19.01 4.91
N GLU A 99 8.88 20.34 4.84
CA GLU A 99 7.70 21.10 4.43
C GLU A 99 7.12 20.63 3.08
N ARG A 100 7.96 20.37 2.09
CA ARG A 100 7.54 19.87 0.78
C ARG A 100 6.89 18.48 0.86
N VAL A 101 7.41 17.61 1.71
CA VAL A 101 6.82 16.28 1.96
C VAL A 101 5.52 16.41 2.73
N GLY A 102 5.45 17.29 3.72
CA GLY A 102 4.22 17.59 4.46
C GLY A 102 3.11 18.13 3.55
N SER A 103 3.45 19.01 2.61
CA SER A 103 2.52 19.53 1.61
C SER A 103 2.01 18.44 0.68
N PHE A 104 2.89 17.55 0.23
CA PHE A 104 2.53 16.35 -0.53
C PHE A 104 1.58 15.44 0.27
N MET A 105 1.88 15.15 1.53
CA MET A 105 1.04 14.31 2.39
C MET A 105 -0.36 14.91 2.60
N LYS A 106 -0.45 16.23 2.76
CA LYS A 106 -1.74 16.92 2.88
C LYS A 106 -2.58 16.78 1.62
N GLU A 107 -2.02 17.07 0.44
CA GLU A 107 -2.74 16.90 -0.82
C GLU A 107 -3.12 15.45 -1.07
N LEU A 108 -2.23 14.50 -0.73
CA LEU A 108 -2.52 13.06 -0.83
C LEU A 108 -3.76 12.69 -0.02
N ASN A 109 -3.88 13.15 1.23
CA ASN A 109 -5.07 12.91 2.04
C ASN A 109 -6.34 13.45 1.38
N GLU A 110 -6.31 14.67 0.88
CA GLU A 110 -7.45 15.32 0.23
C GLU A 110 -7.91 14.51 -1.01
N GLU A 111 -6.96 14.06 -1.83
CA GLU A 111 -7.26 13.22 -3.01
C GLU A 111 -7.84 11.85 -2.61
N LEU A 112 -7.26 11.20 -1.60
CA LEU A 112 -7.76 9.92 -1.10
C LEU A 112 -9.16 10.04 -0.53
N TRP A 113 -9.46 11.10 0.21
CA TRP A 113 -10.80 11.34 0.75
C TRP A 113 -11.84 11.57 -0.35
N ARG A 114 -11.47 12.21 -1.48
CA ARG A 114 -12.35 12.36 -2.66
C ARG A 114 -12.72 11.00 -3.27
N PHE A 115 -11.83 10.01 -3.18
CA PHE A 115 -12.11 8.62 -3.57
C PHE A 115 -12.86 7.82 -2.51
N GLY A 116 -13.15 8.38 -1.34
CA GLY A 116 -13.75 7.68 -0.22
C GLY A 116 -12.75 6.77 0.54
N ILE A 117 -11.46 6.93 0.30
CA ILE A 117 -10.40 6.21 1.01
C ILE A 117 -10.06 6.98 2.27
N THR A 118 -10.35 6.40 3.42
CA THR A 118 -10.20 7.04 4.73
C THR A 118 -8.75 6.97 5.24
N ALA A 119 -7.81 7.59 4.52
CA ALA A 119 -6.45 7.77 5.00
C ALA A 119 -6.47 8.62 6.26
N LYS A 120 -5.81 8.18 7.33
CA LYS A 120 -5.88 8.80 8.65
C LYS A 120 -4.52 9.11 9.23
N THR A 121 -3.56 8.24 9.04
CA THR A 121 -2.22 8.36 9.63
C THR A 121 -1.18 8.51 8.53
N GLN A 122 -0.30 9.50 8.69
CA GLN A 122 0.89 9.71 7.86
C GLN A 122 2.05 10.10 8.76
N HIS A 123 3.14 9.36 8.68
CA HIS A 123 4.31 9.57 9.51
C HIS A 123 5.59 9.08 8.82
N ASN A 124 6.72 9.38 9.43
CA ASN A 124 8.00 8.81 9.05
C ASN A 124 8.07 7.33 9.45
N GLU A 125 8.74 6.55 8.61
CA GLU A 125 9.14 5.19 8.89
C GLU A 125 10.63 5.11 9.27
N VAL A 126 11.12 3.89 9.52
CA VAL A 126 12.45 3.66 10.10
C VAL A 126 13.59 3.99 9.14
N ALA A 127 13.41 3.89 7.83
CA ALA A 127 14.45 4.20 6.86
C ALA A 127 14.46 5.68 6.46
N PRO A 128 15.61 6.24 6.09
CA PRO A 128 15.70 7.61 5.59
C PRO A 128 14.80 7.84 4.37
N GLY A 129 13.95 8.86 4.41
CA GLY A 129 13.02 9.18 3.33
C GLY A 129 11.88 8.19 3.14
N GLN A 130 11.69 7.29 4.08
CA GLN A 130 10.55 6.37 4.14
C GLN A 130 9.42 6.96 4.97
N HIS A 131 8.19 6.76 4.48
CA HIS A 131 6.96 7.21 5.11
C HIS A 131 5.91 6.13 4.99
N GLU A 132 4.82 6.28 5.73
CA GLU A 132 3.67 5.37 5.69
C GLU A 132 2.36 6.17 5.64
N VAL A 133 1.39 5.61 4.95
CA VAL A 133 -0.01 6.06 4.98
C VAL A 133 -0.90 4.89 5.40
N ALA A 134 -1.67 5.11 6.45
CA ALA A 134 -2.57 4.12 7.03
C ALA A 134 -4.03 4.54 6.86
N PRO A 135 -4.84 3.82 6.07
CA PRO A 135 -6.28 4.01 6.02
C PRO A 135 -6.96 3.29 7.19
N ILE A 136 -8.20 3.70 7.48
CA ILE A 136 -9.06 2.91 8.36
C ILE A 136 -9.35 1.57 7.69
N PHE A 137 -9.34 0.48 8.46
CA PHE A 137 -9.64 -0.86 7.94
C PHE A 137 -11.05 -0.94 7.33
N SER A 138 -11.20 -1.78 6.35
CA SER A 138 -12.49 -2.08 5.71
C SER A 138 -12.58 -3.56 5.32
N VAL A 139 -13.69 -3.95 4.73
CA VAL A 139 -13.84 -5.32 4.20
C VAL A 139 -12.72 -5.59 3.19
N THR A 140 -12.10 -6.76 3.27
CA THR A 140 -10.84 -7.10 2.59
C THR A 140 -10.84 -6.76 1.10
N ASN A 141 -11.91 -7.07 0.36
CA ASN A 141 -11.94 -6.76 -1.08
C ASN A 141 -11.97 -5.25 -1.37
N VAL A 142 -12.67 -4.47 -0.55
CA VAL A 142 -12.71 -3.00 -0.67
C VAL A 142 -11.36 -2.41 -0.28
N ALA A 143 -10.75 -2.91 0.80
CA ALA A 143 -9.44 -2.47 1.24
C ALA A 143 -8.36 -2.74 0.17
N ALA A 144 -8.40 -3.90 -0.49
CA ALA A 144 -7.48 -4.23 -1.58
C ALA A 144 -7.61 -3.24 -2.76
N ASP A 145 -8.85 -2.95 -3.21
CA ASP A 145 -9.09 -1.98 -4.28
C ASP A 145 -8.66 -0.57 -3.88
N SER A 146 -8.98 -0.16 -2.65
CA SER A 146 -8.58 1.13 -2.10
C SER A 146 -7.06 1.29 -2.09
N ASN A 147 -6.32 0.23 -1.75
CA ASN A 147 -4.86 0.27 -1.75
C ASN A 147 -4.27 0.42 -3.16
N LEU A 148 -4.88 -0.19 -4.19
CA LEU A 148 -4.45 0.01 -5.58
C LEU A 148 -4.62 1.47 -6.02
N LEU A 149 -5.77 2.08 -5.69
CA LEU A 149 -6.01 3.50 -5.95
C LEU A 149 -5.05 4.40 -5.16
N LEU A 150 -4.77 4.06 -3.91
CA LEU A 150 -3.81 4.76 -3.06
C LEU A 150 -2.41 4.75 -3.68
N MET A 151 -1.93 3.60 -4.14
CA MET A 151 -0.61 3.48 -4.79
C MET A 151 -0.50 4.33 -6.07
N ASP A 152 -1.55 4.40 -6.88
CA ASP A 152 -1.61 5.24 -8.07
C ASP A 152 -1.64 6.73 -7.69
N THR A 153 -2.44 7.09 -6.69
CA THR A 153 -2.56 8.46 -6.20
C THR A 153 -1.25 8.97 -5.60
N LEU A 154 -0.54 8.15 -4.81
CA LEU A 154 0.80 8.45 -4.28
C LEU A 154 1.75 8.95 -5.38
N LYS A 155 1.84 8.21 -6.49
CA LYS A 155 2.72 8.56 -7.61
C LYS A 155 2.30 9.87 -8.29
N LYS A 156 1.01 10.05 -8.52
CA LYS A 156 0.46 11.25 -9.19
C LYS A 156 0.66 12.50 -8.36
N VAL A 157 0.35 12.44 -7.07
CA VAL A 157 0.50 13.59 -6.17
C VAL A 157 1.97 13.91 -5.95
N ALA A 158 2.84 12.92 -5.75
CA ALA A 158 4.29 13.15 -5.63
C ALA A 158 4.84 13.95 -6.81
N THR A 159 4.43 13.62 -8.03
CA THR A 159 4.86 14.33 -9.24
C THR A 159 4.48 15.82 -9.22
N ARG A 160 3.31 16.17 -8.71
CA ARG A 160 2.86 17.59 -8.58
C ARG A 160 3.76 18.39 -7.64
N HIS A 161 4.39 17.73 -6.66
CA HIS A 161 5.31 18.35 -5.69
C HIS A 161 6.79 18.28 -6.10
N GLY A 162 7.10 17.90 -7.35
CA GLY A 162 8.49 17.72 -7.79
C GLY A 162 9.18 16.55 -7.08
N LEU A 163 8.42 15.57 -6.65
CA LEU A 163 8.84 14.37 -5.95
C LEU A 163 8.57 13.12 -6.79
N VAL A 164 9.18 12.01 -6.42
CA VAL A 164 8.87 10.67 -6.93
C VAL A 164 8.61 9.75 -5.75
N CYS A 165 7.49 9.05 -5.79
CA CYS A 165 7.15 8.00 -4.83
C CYS A 165 7.65 6.65 -5.35
N LEU A 166 8.54 6.02 -4.60
CA LEU A 166 9.04 4.67 -4.89
C LEU A 166 8.21 3.64 -4.14
N LEU A 167 7.67 2.69 -4.88
CA LEU A 167 6.86 1.58 -4.35
C LEU A 167 7.47 0.20 -4.68
N HIS A 168 8.72 0.17 -5.17
CA HIS A 168 9.46 -1.08 -5.28
C HIS A 168 9.64 -1.68 -3.89
N GLU A 169 9.56 -3.00 -3.75
CA GLU A 169 9.62 -3.67 -2.44
C GLU A 169 10.90 -3.34 -1.67
N LYS A 170 12.01 -3.14 -2.38
CA LYS A 170 13.31 -2.82 -1.79
C LYS A 170 14.04 -1.78 -2.64
N PRO A 171 13.69 -0.48 -2.55
CA PRO A 171 14.31 0.55 -3.39
C PRO A 171 15.77 0.79 -3.05
N PHE A 172 16.14 0.58 -1.79
CA PHE A 172 17.49 0.79 -1.28
C PHE A 172 17.97 -0.42 -0.49
N ALA A 173 19.14 -0.95 -0.83
CA ALA A 173 19.73 -2.07 -0.12
C ALA A 173 20.12 -1.69 1.32
N GLY A 174 20.01 -2.62 2.24
CA GLY A 174 20.45 -2.45 3.63
C GLY A 174 19.51 -1.70 4.56
N VAL A 175 18.36 -1.21 4.05
CA VAL A 175 17.30 -0.56 4.85
C VAL A 175 15.95 -1.20 4.57
N ASN A 176 14.90 -0.81 5.27
CA ASN A 176 13.53 -1.28 5.04
C ASN A 176 13.05 -1.00 3.61
N GLY A 177 11.91 -1.50 3.26
CA GLY A 177 11.33 -1.41 1.92
C GLY A 177 9.96 -0.74 1.89
N SER A 178 9.35 -0.69 0.69
CA SER A 178 7.99 -0.17 0.49
C SER A 178 6.97 -1.30 0.65
N GLY A 179 6.87 -1.82 1.85
CA GLY A 179 5.96 -2.90 2.20
C GLY A 179 4.50 -2.46 2.38
N LYS A 180 3.71 -3.41 2.84
CA LYS A 180 2.35 -3.19 3.37
C LYS A 180 2.28 -3.83 4.74
N HIS A 181 2.15 -3.00 5.74
CA HIS A 181 2.00 -3.46 7.14
C HIS A 181 0.54 -3.63 7.53
#